data_91c690c044e54d4d14360774b33e6c0c
#
_entry.id   91c690c044e54d4d14360774b33e6c0c
#
_cell.length_a   1.000
_cell.length_b   1.000
_cell.length_c   1.000
_cell.angle_alpha   90.00
_cell.angle_beta   90.00
_cell.angle_gamma   90.00
#
_symmetry.space_group_name_H-M   'P 1'
#
loop_
_entity.id
_entity.type
_entity.pdbx_description
1 polymer ?
#
loop_
_entity_poly.entity_id
_entity_poly.type
_entity_poly.pdbx_seq_one_letter_code
_entity_poly.pdbx_strand_id
1 'polypeptide(L)'
;VNYQKYNATNNTRTKCDLYFKVKPPMVSEYITTLAQTDTANLAVDDYGNTRYIGKNPNNFVSFDGDIWRIIGVMKNVDDGTGNKEDRVKIIRSESIGYYSWDTSESSVNNGRGVNEWSQADLMKLLNPGYESESVGGSLYWNNKSGTCYSDYKNQTTSCNFTSTGIKDKLKNMLGNAVWNTGASTTYSQIASKFYTEERGTRNGKICTSGTYCTDAVARTTTWTGKIGLMYPSDYGYATSGG
;
A
#
# COMPACT_ATOMS: atom_id res chain seq x y z
N VAL A 1 -32.87 -22.46 -0.01
CA VAL A 1 -33.32 -23.53 -0.91
C VAL A 1 -34.78 -23.81 -0.59
N ASN A 2 -35.71 -23.43 -1.46
CA ASN A 2 -37.13 -23.75 -1.32
C ASN A 2 -37.36 -25.13 -1.95
N TYR A 3 -37.64 -26.12 -1.10
CA TYR A 3 -38.11 -27.42 -1.58
C TYR A 3 -39.62 -27.38 -1.79
N GLN A 4 -40.07 -27.56 -3.00
CA GLN A 4 -41.46 -27.96 -3.23
C GLN A 4 -41.59 -29.46 -3.00
N LYS A 5 -42.53 -29.83 -2.12
CA LYS A 5 -42.83 -31.25 -1.86
C LYS A 5 -43.25 -31.93 -3.16
N TYR A 6 -42.58 -33.03 -3.49
CA TYR A 6 -43.02 -33.93 -4.55
C TYR A 6 -44.40 -34.52 -4.21
N ASN A 7 -45.38 -34.30 -5.06
CA ASN A 7 -46.67 -34.92 -4.89
C ASN A 7 -46.72 -36.19 -5.74
N ALA A 8 -46.52 -37.33 -5.07
CA ALA A 8 -46.50 -38.65 -5.72
C ALA A 8 -47.82 -39.07 -6.37
N THR A 9 -48.94 -38.42 -6.03
CA THR A 9 -50.28 -38.83 -6.46
C THR A 9 -50.61 -38.45 -7.91
N ASN A 10 -49.94 -37.42 -8.47
CA ASN A 10 -50.28 -36.90 -9.81
C ASN A 10 -49.21 -37.14 -10.88
N ASN A 11 -48.16 -37.87 -10.58
CA ASN A 11 -47.05 -38.17 -11.50
C ASN A 11 -46.53 -36.96 -12.31
N THR A 12 -46.70 -35.75 -11.79
CA THR A 12 -46.23 -34.49 -12.41
C THR A 12 -44.81 -34.24 -12.00
N ARG A 13 -43.88 -34.25 -12.94
CA ARG A 13 -42.52 -33.83 -12.77
C ARG A 13 -42.51 -32.30 -12.73
N THR A 14 -42.26 -31.73 -11.53
CA THR A 14 -42.01 -30.30 -11.40
C THR A 14 -40.55 -30.06 -11.78
N LYS A 15 -40.33 -29.29 -12.84
CA LYS A 15 -39.00 -28.83 -13.20
C LYS A 15 -38.57 -27.79 -12.17
N CYS A 16 -37.52 -28.09 -11.43
CA CYS A 16 -36.90 -27.13 -10.50
C CYS A 16 -35.66 -26.55 -11.18
N ASP A 17 -35.69 -25.28 -11.49
CA ASP A 17 -34.47 -24.53 -11.88
C ASP A 17 -33.78 -24.04 -10.60
N LEU A 18 -32.56 -24.54 -10.36
CA LEU A 18 -31.74 -24.12 -9.23
C LEU A 18 -30.84 -22.96 -9.67
N TYR A 19 -31.10 -21.80 -9.13
CA TYR A 19 -30.26 -20.62 -9.33
C TYR A 19 -29.24 -20.51 -8.19
N PHE A 20 -27.96 -20.64 -8.51
CA PHE A 20 -26.88 -20.41 -7.58
C PHE A 20 -26.34 -19.00 -7.78
N LYS A 21 -26.37 -18.19 -6.71
CA LYS A 21 -25.62 -16.93 -6.71
C LYS A 21 -24.16 -17.28 -6.46
N VAL A 22 -23.37 -17.35 -7.53
CA VAL A 22 -21.93 -17.53 -7.42
C VAL A 22 -21.35 -16.27 -6.80
N LYS A 23 -20.65 -16.40 -5.68
CA LYS A 23 -19.86 -15.29 -5.12
C LYS A 23 -18.77 -14.97 -6.13
N PRO A 24 -18.63 -13.72 -6.60
CA PRO A 24 -17.51 -13.37 -7.46
C PRO A 24 -16.20 -13.64 -6.73
N PRO A 25 -15.15 -14.06 -7.43
CA PRO A 25 -13.84 -14.30 -6.82
C PRO A 25 -13.31 -13.01 -6.17
N MET A 26 -12.51 -13.15 -5.14
CA MET A 26 -11.73 -12.03 -4.60
C MET A 26 -10.82 -11.47 -5.71
N VAL A 27 -10.56 -10.16 -5.69
CA VAL A 27 -9.67 -9.54 -6.70
C VAL A 27 -8.28 -10.18 -6.70
N SER A 28 -7.77 -10.57 -5.53
CA SER A 28 -6.51 -11.30 -5.40
C SER A 28 -6.55 -12.67 -6.11
N GLU A 29 -7.62 -13.43 -5.94
CA GLU A 29 -7.82 -14.73 -6.60
C GLU A 29 -7.94 -14.57 -8.12
N TYR A 30 -8.70 -13.57 -8.56
CA TYR A 30 -8.86 -13.26 -9.98
C TYR A 30 -7.51 -12.93 -10.65
N ILE A 31 -6.72 -12.03 -10.06
CA ILE A 31 -5.41 -11.62 -10.61
C ILE A 31 -4.44 -12.82 -10.63
N THR A 32 -4.41 -13.61 -9.56
CA THR A 32 -3.53 -14.79 -9.48
C THR A 32 -3.91 -15.84 -10.55
N THR A 33 -5.19 -16.01 -10.82
CA THR A 33 -5.68 -16.90 -11.89
C THR A 33 -5.36 -16.32 -13.28
N LEU A 34 -5.55 -15.02 -13.46
CA LEU A 34 -5.27 -14.34 -14.73
C LEU A 34 -3.78 -14.46 -15.11
N ALA A 35 -2.88 -14.48 -14.16
CA ALA A 35 -1.44 -14.62 -14.40
C ALA A 35 -1.05 -15.95 -15.07
N GLN A 36 -1.92 -16.96 -15.04
CA GLN A 36 -1.69 -18.23 -15.74
C GLN A 36 -1.86 -18.11 -17.27
N THR A 37 -2.55 -17.08 -17.73
CA THR A 37 -2.88 -16.89 -19.16
C THR A 37 -2.38 -15.55 -19.72
N ASP A 38 -2.33 -14.50 -18.92
CA ASP A 38 -1.86 -13.16 -19.32
C ASP A 38 -0.39 -12.94 -18.91
N THR A 39 0.51 -13.72 -19.47
CA THR A 39 1.95 -13.64 -19.19
C THR A 39 2.62 -12.40 -19.79
N ALA A 40 1.93 -11.65 -20.62
CA ALA A 40 2.42 -10.40 -21.18
C ALA A 40 2.36 -9.23 -20.17
N ASN A 41 1.37 -9.28 -19.27
CA ASN A 41 1.12 -8.21 -18.29
C ASN A 41 1.34 -8.66 -16.84
N LEU A 42 1.50 -9.95 -16.59
CA LEU A 42 1.61 -10.52 -15.26
C LEU A 42 2.77 -11.52 -15.19
N ALA A 43 3.51 -11.47 -14.09
CA ALA A 43 4.54 -12.45 -13.75
C ALA A 43 4.47 -12.82 -12.26
N VAL A 44 5.00 -13.98 -11.93
CA VAL A 44 5.18 -14.39 -10.54
C VAL A 44 6.65 -14.17 -10.18
N ASP A 45 6.91 -13.41 -9.11
CA ASP A 45 8.27 -13.17 -8.65
C ASP A 45 8.84 -14.37 -7.87
N ASP A 46 10.14 -14.33 -7.53
CA ASP A 46 10.85 -15.40 -6.82
C ASP A 46 10.25 -15.74 -5.44
N TYR A 47 9.37 -14.89 -4.93
CA TYR A 47 8.73 -15.03 -3.62
C TYR A 47 7.24 -15.40 -3.71
N GLY A 48 6.77 -15.69 -4.92
CA GLY A 48 5.40 -16.13 -5.19
C GLY A 48 4.39 -15.01 -5.29
N ASN A 49 4.80 -13.73 -5.27
CA ASN A 49 3.88 -12.63 -5.48
C ASN A 49 3.54 -12.52 -6.96
N THR A 50 2.28 -12.30 -7.28
CA THR A 50 1.83 -12.02 -8.65
C THR A 50 1.94 -10.53 -8.92
N ARG A 51 2.71 -10.12 -9.91
CA ARG A 51 3.00 -8.71 -10.20
C ARG A 51 2.58 -8.31 -11.59
N TYR A 52 2.00 -7.12 -11.72
CA TYR A 52 1.86 -6.48 -13.01
C TYR A 52 3.21 -5.98 -13.50
N ILE A 53 3.54 -6.29 -14.76
CA ILE A 53 4.83 -5.98 -15.39
C ILE A 53 4.66 -5.21 -16.70
N GLY A 54 5.74 -4.60 -17.15
CA GLY A 54 5.80 -3.91 -18.43
C GLY A 54 5.43 -2.44 -18.37
N LYS A 55 5.59 -1.77 -19.50
CA LYS A 55 5.47 -0.32 -19.61
C LYS A 55 4.04 0.19 -19.38
N ASN A 56 3.05 -0.55 -19.82
CA ASN A 56 1.64 -0.12 -19.76
C ASN A 56 0.68 -1.30 -19.59
N PRO A 57 0.75 -2.04 -18.50
CA PRO A 57 -0.15 -3.15 -18.22
C PRO A 57 -1.58 -2.63 -17.97
N ASN A 58 -2.58 -3.48 -18.23
CA ASN A 58 -3.97 -3.18 -17.90
C ASN A 58 -4.26 -3.45 -16.42
N ASN A 59 -3.75 -2.58 -15.55
CA ASN A 59 -3.77 -2.74 -14.09
C ASN A 59 -4.54 -1.64 -13.35
N PHE A 60 -5.50 -1.01 -14.00
CA PHE A 60 -6.26 0.09 -13.42
C PHE A 60 -7.47 -0.39 -12.61
N VAL A 61 -7.73 0.28 -11.51
CA VAL A 61 -8.95 0.14 -10.72
C VAL A 61 -9.45 1.53 -10.30
N SER A 62 -10.78 1.71 -10.27
CA SER A 62 -11.38 2.99 -9.88
C SER A 62 -12.15 2.85 -8.57
N PHE A 63 -11.97 3.83 -7.68
CA PHE A 63 -12.74 4.02 -6.47
C PHE A 63 -13.34 5.43 -6.45
N ASP A 64 -14.65 5.51 -6.69
CA ASP A 64 -15.42 6.76 -6.72
C ASP A 64 -14.79 7.86 -7.62
N GLY A 65 -14.30 7.44 -8.79
CA GLY A 65 -13.68 8.31 -9.79
C GLY A 65 -12.15 8.46 -9.65
N ASP A 66 -11.57 8.14 -8.52
CA ASP A 66 -10.11 8.09 -8.39
C ASP A 66 -9.55 6.83 -9.06
N ILE A 67 -8.51 7.01 -9.85
CA ILE A 67 -7.83 5.92 -10.57
C ILE A 67 -6.59 5.47 -9.78
N TRP A 68 -6.50 4.17 -9.59
CA TRP A 68 -5.38 3.50 -8.93
C TRP A 68 -4.80 2.45 -9.85
N ARG A 69 -3.52 2.17 -9.69
CA ARG A 69 -2.84 1.06 -10.35
C ARG A 69 -2.62 -0.07 -9.36
N ILE A 70 -2.90 -1.28 -9.80
CA ILE A 70 -2.58 -2.49 -9.05
C ILE A 70 -1.10 -2.81 -9.32
N ILE A 71 -0.29 -2.88 -8.27
CA ILE A 71 1.11 -3.33 -8.32
C ILE A 71 1.14 -4.84 -8.44
N GLY A 72 0.29 -5.52 -7.67
CA GLY A 72 0.21 -6.98 -7.68
C GLY A 72 -0.55 -7.55 -6.50
N VAL A 73 -0.49 -8.87 -6.37
CA VAL A 73 -0.98 -9.63 -5.22
C VAL A 73 0.22 -10.05 -4.39
N MET A 74 0.33 -9.51 -3.18
CA MET A 74 1.38 -9.83 -2.23
C MET A 74 0.93 -11.00 -1.36
N LYS A 75 1.78 -12.02 -1.25
CA LYS A 75 1.49 -13.24 -0.50
C LYS A 75 1.74 -13.07 1.00
N ASN A 76 0.88 -13.71 1.79
CA ASN A 76 1.06 -13.85 3.24
C ASN A 76 1.32 -12.52 3.95
N VAL A 77 0.62 -11.45 3.59
CA VAL A 77 0.75 -10.15 4.24
C VAL A 77 0.16 -10.23 5.64
N ASP A 78 0.99 -9.93 6.65
CA ASP A 78 0.58 -9.87 8.05
C ASP A 78 -0.22 -8.58 8.30
N ASP A 79 -1.31 -8.65 9.05
CA ASP A 79 -2.16 -7.52 9.41
C ASP A 79 -1.70 -6.78 10.69
N GLY A 80 -0.63 -7.26 11.32
CA GLY A 80 -0.11 -6.76 12.59
C GLY A 80 -0.69 -7.48 13.82
N THR A 81 -1.62 -8.42 13.63
CA THR A 81 -2.14 -9.29 14.70
C THR A 81 -1.63 -10.73 14.59
N GLY A 82 -0.86 -11.02 13.55
CA GLY A 82 -0.35 -12.34 13.20
C GLY A 82 -1.21 -13.10 12.18
N ASN A 83 -2.36 -12.56 11.77
CA ASN A 83 -3.12 -13.13 10.66
C ASN A 83 -2.45 -12.77 9.34
N LYS A 84 -2.37 -13.74 8.45
CA LYS A 84 -1.74 -13.56 7.14
C LYS A 84 -2.71 -13.90 6.02
N GLU A 85 -2.75 -13.04 5.02
CA GLU A 85 -3.59 -13.24 3.84
C GLU A 85 -2.92 -12.67 2.58
N ASP A 86 -3.37 -13.12 1.43
CA ASP A 86 -2.95 -12.55 0.14
C ASP A 86 -3.67 -11.22 -0.09
N ARG A 87 -2.90 -10.15 -0.32
CA ARG A 87 -3.45 -8.80 -0.47
C ARG A 87 -3.06 -8.16 -1.78
N VAL A 88 -4.03 -7.46 -2.36
CA VAL A 88 -3.78 -6.60 -3.51
C VAL A 88 -3.10 -5.31 -3.04
N LYS A 89 -1.92 -5.04 -3.58
CA LYS A 89 -1.20 -3.78 -3.38
C LYS A 89 -1.51 -2.82 -4.50
N ILE A 90 -1.92 -1.61 -4.16
CA ILE A 90 -2.28 -0.56 -5.11
C ILE A 90 -1.47 0.70 -4.86
N ILE A 91 -1.32 1.51 -5.91
CA ILE A 91 -0.76 2.86 -5.85
C ILE A 91 -1.68 3.82 -6.60
N ARG A 92 -1.81 5.05 -6.13
CA ARG A 92 -2.58 6.08 -6.83
C ARG A 92 -1.93 6.38 -8.19
N SER A 93 -2.75 6.51 -9.24
CA SER A 93 -2.26 6.84 -10.59
C SER A 93 -1.72 8.26 -10.65
N GLU A 94 -2.40 9.19 -9.98
CA GLU A 94 -2.03 10.60 -9.97
C GLU A 94 -1.32 11.00 -8.67
N SER A 95 -0.36 11.90 -8.77
CA SER A 95 0.31 12.50 -7.60
C SER A 95 -0.69 13.27 -6.75
N ILE A 96 -0.51 13.21 -5.43
CA ILE A 96 -1.26 14.04 -4.48
C ILE A 96 -0.60 15.40 -4.21
N GLY A 97 0.60 15.63 -4.75
CA GLY A 97 1.38 16.85 -4.56
C GLY A 97 2.78 16.57 -3.98
N TYR A 98 3.43 17.64 -3.55
CA TYR A 98 4.75 17.63 -2.94
C TYR A 98 4.62 17.96 -1.45
N TYR A 99 5.01 17.04 -0.59
CA TYR A 99 4.95 17.20 0.87
C TYR A 99 6.29 16.79 1.47
N SER A 100 6.65 17.42 2.58
CA SER A 100 7.85 17.08 3.32
C SER A 100 7.74 15.67 3.89
N TRP A 101 8.85 14.95 3.81
CA TRP A 101 8.95 13.64 4.48
C TRP A 101 8.80 13.79 5.99
N ASP A 102 9.64 14.62 6.59
CA ASP A 102 9.64 14.94 7.99
C ASP A 102 10.46 16.22 8.23
N THR A 103 9.94 17.12 9.05
CA THR A 103 10.58 18.40 9.37
C THR A 103 10.42 18.80 10.83
N SER A 104 9.69 18.02 11.62
CA SER A 104 9.28 18.33 12.98
C SER A 104 10.46 18.42 13.94
N GLU A 105 11.52 17.69 13.66
CA GLU A 105 12.69 17.59 14.53
C GLU A 105 13.77 18.61 14.15
N SER A 106 13.54 19.86 14.49
CA SER A 106 14.41 20.98 14.11
C SER A 106 15.84 20.88 14.65
N SER A 107 16.07 20.15 15.73
CA SER A 107 17.40 19.89 16.30
C SER A 107 18.10 18.69 15.65
N VAL A 108 17.38 17.83 14.98
CA VAL A 108 17.90 16.64 14.35
C VAL A 108 18.17 16.91 12.88
N ASN A 109 19.27 16.36 12.35
CA ASN A 109 19.65 16.47 10.97
C ASN A 109 19.57 17.90 10.39
N ASN A 110 19.95 18.88 11.19
CA ASN A 110 19.91 20.30 10.84
C ASN A 110 18.51 20.81 10.44
N GLY A 111 17.47 20.36 11.11
CA GLY A 111 16.09 20.75 10.87
C GLY A 111 15.43 20.06 9.67
N ARG A 112 16.00 18.95 9.20
CA ARG A 112 15.45 18.14 8.08
C ARG A 112 14.64 16.95 8.56
N GLY A 113 14.48 16.79 9.88
CA GLY A 113 13.76 15.68 10.48
C GLY A 113 14.49 14.35 10.44
N VAL A 114 13.76 13.28 10.69
CA VAL A 114 14.26 11.91 10.79
C VAL A 114 13.95 11.10 9.53
N ASN A 115 14.86 10.26 9.11
CA ASN A 115 14.64 9.32 8.02
C ASN A 115 14.09 7.99 8.58
N GLU A 116 12.92 8.07 9.20
CA GLU A 116 12.22 6.95 9.81
C GLU A 116 10.72 7.03 9.53
N TRP A 117 10.19 6.06 8.77
CA TRP A 117 8.80 6.10 8.32
C TRP A 117 7.80 6.14 9.46
N SER A 118 8.02 5.36 10.51
CA SER A 118 7.08 5.27 11.64
C SER A 118 6.90 6.58 12.42
N GLN A 119 7.76 7.56 12.19
CA GLN A 119 7.74 8.87 12.84
C GLN A 119 7.51 10.02 11.85
N ALA A 120 7.59 9.74 10.56
CA ALA A 120 7.57 10.75 9.51
C ALA A 120 6.24 11.54 9.47
N ASP A 121 6.33 12.85 9.29
CA ASP A 121 5.17 13.73 9.13
C ASP A 121 4.32 13.32 7.92
N LEU A 122 4.95 12.85 6.84
CA LEU A 122 4.24 12.30 5.68
C LEU A 122 3.43 11.05 6.05
N MET A 123 3.95 10.17 6.88
CA MET A 123 3.21 9.00 7.37
C MET A 123 1.96 9.43 8.13
N LYS A 124 2.07 10.40 9.02
CA LYS A 124 0.96 10.94 9.82
C LYS A 124 -0.10 11.61 8.93
N LEU A 125 0.33 12.36 7.91
CA LEU A 125 -0.56 12.98 6.93
C LEU A 125 -1.44 11.95 6.21
N LEU A 126 -0.87 10.81 5.82
CA LEU A 126 -1.52 9.80 4.99
C LEU A 126 -2.38 8.80 5.76
N ASN A 127 -2.11 8.59 7.04
CA ASN A 127 -2.72 7.53 7.85
C ASN A 127 -3.69 8.05 8.91
N PRO A 128 -4.67 7.23 9.36
CA PRO A 128 -5.55 7.58 10.48
C PRO A 128 -4.80 7.53 11.82
N GLY A 129 -5.38 8.18 12.84
CA GLY A 129 -4.90 8.13 14.23
C GLY A 129 -4.04 9.32 14.63
N TYR A 130 -3.84 10.29 13.76
CA TYR A 130 -3.03 11.49 13.99
C TYR A 130 -3.85 12.79 13.97
N GLU A 131 -5.17 12.71 14.14
CA GLU A 131 -6.11 13.82 14.04
C GLU A 131 -5.88 14.92 15.08
N SER A 132 -5.17 14.61 16.17
CA SER A 132 -4.80 15.58 17.20
C SER A 132 -3.60 16.45 16.81
N GLU A 133 -2.85 16.09 15.78
CA GLU A 133 -1.73 16.88 15.29
C GLU A 133 -2.23 18.14 14.58
N SER A 134 -1.67 19.29 14.91
CA SER A 134 -2.08 20.59 14.35
C SER A 134 -1.62 20.79 12.91
N VAL A 135 -0.58 20.08 12.48
CA VAL A 135 0.00 20.14 11.13
C VAL A 135 0.01 18.75 10.53
N GLY A 136 -0.60 18.59 9.38
CA GLY A 136 -0.59 17.35 8.60
C GLY A 136 -1.48 16.22 9.14
N GLY A 137 -1.87 16.25 10.41
CA GLY A 137 -2.49 15.12 11.11
C GLY A 137 -3.68 14.48 10.42
N SER A 138 -3.47 13.35 9.72
CA SER A 138 -4.49 12.56 9.02
C SER A 138 -5.34 13.34 7.99
N LEU A 139 -4.87 14.49 7.49
CA LEU A 139 -5.67 15.34 6.59
C LEU A 139 -6.00 14.62 5.27
N TYR A 140 -5.03 13.93 4.68
CA TYR A 140 -5.27 13.17 3.45
C TYR A 140 -6.24 12.00 3.69
N TRP A 141 -6.04 11.27 4.78
CA TRP A 141 -6.94 10.17 5.15
C TRP A 141 -8.39 10.65 5.34
N ASN A 142 -8.57 11.81 5.96
CA ASN A 142 -9.88 12.33 6.34
C ASN A 142 -10.53 13.24 5.30
N ASN A 143 -9.95 13.41 4.11
CA ASN A 143 -10.44 14.32 3.07
C ASN A 143 -10.65 15.76 3.58
N LYS A 144 -9.67 16.28 4.31
CA LYS A 144 -9.75 17.61 4.93
C LYS A 144 -8.75 18.58 4.33
N SER A 145 -9.03 19.86 4.49
CA SER A 145 -8.08 20.94 4.32
C SER A 145 -7.45 21.30 5.66
N GLY A 146 -6.26 21.87 5.62
CA GLY A 146 -5.55 22.30 6.81
C GLY A 146 -4.16 22.83 6.47
N THR A 147 -3.23 22.62 7.40
CA THR A 147 -1.83 23.02 7.28
C THR A 147 -0.95 21.77 7.16
N CYS A 148 -0.04 21.77 6.18
CA CYS A 148 0.94 20.68 5.97
C CYS A 148 2.36 21.22 6.08
N TYR A 149 3.31 20.38 6.42
CA TYR A 149 4.72 20.70 6.29
C TYR A 149 5.12 20.79 4.82
N SER A 150 5.86 21.82 4.45
CA SER A 150 6.19 22.14 3.05
C SER A 150 7.68 22.14 2.74
N ASP A 151 8.53 22.24 3.75
CA ASP A 151 9.97 22.33 3.62
C ASP A 151 10.62 21.87 4.92
N TYR A 152 11.90 22.22 5.16
CA TYR A 152 12.61 21.90 6.40
C TYR A 152 12.35 22.96 7.49
N LYS A 153 12.75 22.66 8.72
CA LYS A 153 12.62 23.56 9.90
C LYS A 153 11.17 23.95 10.22
N ASN A 154 10.27 22.99 10.12
CA ASN A 154 8.85 23.16 10.45
C ASN A 154 8.12 24.25 9.62
N GLN A 155 8.61 24.55 8.43
CA GLN A 155 7.87 25.41 7.51
C GLN A 155 6.57 24.76 7.08
N THR A 156 5.53 25.55 6.98
CA THR A 156 4.18 25.06 6.69
C THR A 156 3.52 25.81 5.54
N THR A 157 2.58 25.14 4.90
CA THR A 157 1.71 25.71 3.84
C THR A 157 0.30 25.19 3.97
N SER A 158 -0.66 25.89 3.38
CA SER A 158 -2.02 25.37 3.26
C SER A 158 -2.06 24.15 2.34
N CYS A 159 -2.81 23.13 2.73
CA CYS A 159 -3.07 21.95 1.92
C CYS A 159 -4.56 21.61 1.93
N ASN A 160 -5.06 21.02 0.84
CA ASN A 160 -6.47 20.71 0.68
C ASN A 160 -6.65 19.34 0.01
N PHE A 161 -7.21 18.39 0.75
CA PHE A 161 -7.49 17.03 0.31
C PHE A 161 -8.98 16.73 0.18
N THR A 162 -9.86 17.75 0.22
CA THR A 162 -11.30 17.53 0.18
C THR A 162 -11.78 16.84 -1.10
N SER A 163 -11.05 16.97 -2.19
CA SER A 163 -11.32 16.29 -3.46
C SER A 163 -10.36 15.13 -3.76
N THR A 164 -9.12 15.17 -3.25
CA THR A 164 -8.05 14.24 -3.60
C THR A 164 -7.70 13.24 -2.50
N GLY A 165 -8.27 13.37 -1.31
CA GLY A 165 -8.08 12.44 -0.21
C GLY A 165 -8.71 11.07 -0.46
N ILE A 166 -8.45 10.12 0.44
CA ILE A 166 -8.93 8.74 0.32
C ILE A 166 -10.45 8.68 0.39
N LYS A 167 -11.10 8.16 -0.64
CA LYS A 167 -12.55 7.99 -0.69
C LYS A 167 -13.03 6.92 0.29
N ASP A 168 -14.21 7.10 0.86
CA ASP A 168 -14.74 6.22 1.92
C ASP A 168 -14.89 4.77 1.47
N LYS A 169 -15.26 4.54 0.22
CA LYS A 169 -15.33 3.20 -0.36
C LYS A 169 -13.97 2.49 -0.30
N LEU A 170 -12.89 3.20 -0.62
CA LEU A 170 -11.54 2.66 -0.53
C LEU A 170 -11.10 2.49 0.94
N LYS A 171 -11.38 3.46 1.83
CA LYS A 171 -11.05 3.35 3.26
C LYS A 171 -11.59 2.06 3.88
N ASN A 172 -12.81 1.68 3.53
CA ASN A 172 -13.47 0.46 4.03
C ASN A 172 -12.80 -0.84 3.54
N MET A 173 -12.00 -0.76 2.48
CA MET A 173 -11.26 -1.89 1.91
C MET A 173 -9.81 -1.96 2.40
N LEU A 174 -9.27 -0.86 2.95
CA LEU A 174 -7.90 -0.78 3.41
C LEU A 174 -7.76 -1.41 4.82
N GLY A 175 -7.14 -2.57 4.88
CA GLY A 175 -6.70 -3.20 6.13
C GLY A 175 -5.34 -2.67 6.60
N ASN A 176 -4.99 -2.89 7.86
CA ASN A 176 -3.62 -2.75 8.32
C ASN A 176 -2.73 -3.80 7.67
N ALA A 177 -1.51 -3.43 7.40
CA ALA A 177 -0.46 -4.34 6.95
C ALA A 177 0.83 -4.05 7.69
N VAL A 178 1.61 -5.08 7.93
CA VAL A 178 3.01 -4.92 8.37
C VAL A 178 3.83 -4.54 7.16
N TRP A 179 4.30 -3.30 7.15
CA TRP A 179 5.20 -2.77 6.14
C TRP A 179 6.63 -3.01 6.59
N ASN A 180 7.46 -3.49 5.67
CA ASN A 180 8.87 -3.70 5.93
C ASN A 180 9.63 -2.41 5.66
N THR A 181 10.45 -1.99 6.60
CA THR A 181 11.25 -0.76 6.56
C THR A 181 12.75 -1.04 6.66
N GLY A 182 13.14 -2.27 6.32
CA GLY A 182 14.55 -2.66 6.26
C GLY A 182 15.32 -1.85 5.22
N ALA A 183 16.59 -1.62 5.46
CA ALA A 183 17.41 -0.73 4.66
C ALA A 183 18.32 -1.48 3.68
N SER A 184 18.42 -0.94 2.47
CA SER A 184 19.47 -1.29 1.52
C SER A 184 20.70 -0.39 1.71
N THR A 185 21.88 -0.94 1.40
CA THR A 185 23.15 -0.19 1.43
C THR A 185 23.64 0.23 0.07
N THR A 186 22.98 -0.19 -0.99
CA THR A 186 23.39 0.09 -2.37
C THR A 186 22.20 0.61 -3.16
N TYR A 187 22.47 1.55 -4.07
CA TYR A 187 21.45 2.20 -4.90
C TYR A 187 21.17 1.45 -6.23
N SER A 188 22.04 0.51 -6.58
CA SER A 188 21.92 -0.23 -7.85
C SER A 188 21.95 -1.72 -7.54
N GLN A 189 20.79 -2.32 -7.53
CA GLN A 189 20.60 -3.75 -7.26
C GLN A 189 19.43 -4.26 -8.09
N ILE A 190 19.41 -5.59 -8.29
CA ILE A 190 18.25 -6.28 -8.88
C ILE A 190 17.06 -6.30 -7.91
N ALA A 191 15.86 -6.46 -8.44
CA ALA A 191 14.62 -6.40 -7.67
C ALA A 191 14.57 -7.38 -6.50
N SER A 192 15.00 -8.62 -6.69
CA SER A 192 15.03 -9.65 -5.65
C SER A 192 15.95 -9.31 -4.48
N LYS A 193 17.06 -8.62 -4.75
CA LYS A 193 17.98 -8.16 -3.71
C LYS A 193 17.35 -7.05 -2.86
N PHE A 194 16.71 -6.05 -3.50
CA PHE A 194 15.95 -5.03 -2.79
C PHE A 194 14.85 -5.67 -1.94
N TYR A 195 14.09 -6.60 -2.51
CA TYR A 195 13.01 -7.30 -1.80
C TYR A 195 13.51 -7.96 -0.51
N THR A 196 14.65 -8.65 -0.57
CA THR A 196 15.26 -9.29 0.60
C THR A 196 15.72 -8.27 1.65
N GLU A 197 16.37 -7.19 1.22
CA GLU A 197 16.90 -6.16 2.13
C GLU A 197 15.80 -5.33 2.80
N GLU A 198 14.74 -5.01 2.10
CA GLU A 198 13.54 -4.35 2.65
C GLU A 198 12.92 -5.15 3.79
N ARG A 199 12.99 -6.47 3.72
CA ARG A 199 12.46 -7.43 4.72
C ARG A 199 13.51 -7.92 5.70
N GLY A 200 14.71 -7.39 5.60
CA GLY A 200 15.82 -7.72 6.49
C GLY A 200 15.72 -7.00 7.83
N THR A 201 16.59 -7.38 8.73
CA THR A 201 16.69 -6.80 10.07
C THR A 201 17.60 -5.57 10.13
N ARG A 202 18.17 -5.17 8.99
CA ARG A 202 19.03 -3.99 8.92
C ARG A 202 18.18 -2.72 9.00
N ASN A 203 18.39 -1.95 10.02
CA ASN A 203 17.69 -0.68 10.27
C ASN A 203 18.42 0.55 9.71
N GLY A 204 19.24 0.36 8.66
CA GLY A 204 20.01 1.41 8.02
C GLY A 204 21.27 1.79 8.80
N LYS A 205 22.22 2.41 8.11
CA LYS A 205 23.31 3.09 8.78
C LYS A 205 22.81 4.44 9.26
N ILE A 206 23.03 4.72 10.54
CA ILE A 206 23.11 6.11 10.98
C ILE A 206 24.23 6.73 10.14
N CYS A 207 23.94 7.80 9.48
CA CYS A 207 24.91 8.53 8.71
C CYS A 207 25.99 9.04 9.69
N THR A 208 27.24 8.67 9.49
CA THR A 208 28.31 8.94 10.46
C THR A 208 29.24 10.06 10.04
N SER A 209 29.04 10.67 8.87
CA SER A 209 29.91 11.75 8.39
C SER A 209 29.12 12.84 7.67
N GLY A 210 29.47 14.08 7.94
CA GLY A 210 28.92 15.28 7.33
C GLY A 210 27.83 15.98 8.14
N THR A 211 27.57 17.23 7.84
CA THR A 211 26.66 18.13 8.58
C THR A 211 25.19 17.65 8.59
N TYR A 212 24.84 16.76 7.69
CA TYR A 212 23.46 16.26 7.49
C TYR A 212 23.27 14.82 7.96
N CYS A 213 24.23 14.28 8.66
CA CYS A 213 24.30 12.87 9.03
C CYS A 213 24.16 12.63 10.53
N THR A 214 23.44 13.50 11.24
CA THR A 214 23.29 13.44 12.71
C THR A 214 21.99 12.75 13.14
N ASP A 215 21.35 12.02 12.27
CA ASP A 215 20.15 11.24 12.58
C ASP A 215 20.44 10.17 13.62
N ALA A 216 20.06 10.44 14.86
CA ALA A 216 20.29 9.59 16.03
C ALA A 216 19.09 8.69 16.38
N VAL A 217 18.06 8.68 15.54
CA VAL A 217 16.82 7.93 15.81
C VAL A 217 17.04 6.44 15.56
N ALA A 218 16.66 5.61 16.52
CA ALA A 218 16.58 4.18 16.33
C ALA A 218 15.50 3.86 15.28
N ARG A 219 15.89 3.21 14.19
CA ARG A 219 14.98 2.84 13.12
C ARG A 219 14.37 1.48 13.36
N THR A 220 13.08 1.41 13.15
CA THR A 220 12.36 0.12 13.10
C THR A 220 12.58 -0.54 11.73
N THR A 221 12.47 -1.86 11.69
CA THR A 221 12.53 -2.63 10.43
C THR A 221 11.14 -3.06 9.95
N THR A 222 10.12 -2.76 10.75
CA THR A 222 8.70 -2.96 10.41
C THR A 222 7.85 -1.85 11.00
N TRP A 223 6.75 -1.55 10.32
CA TRP A 223 5.72 -0.63 10.77
C TRP A 223 4.35 -1.16 10.36
N THR A 224 3.36 -1.05 11.23
CA THR A 224 1.99 -1.49 10.95
C THR A 224 1.08 -0.31 10.68
N GLY A 225 0.44 -0.29 9.52
CA GLY A 225 -0.50 0.75 9.15
C GLY A 225 -1.17 0.49 7.80
N LYS A 226 -1.93 1.47 7.32
CA LYS A 226 -2.77 1.30 6.11
C LYS A 226 -2.06 1.73 4.83
N ILE A 227 -1.28 2.81 4.89
CA ILE A 227 -0.65 3.42 3.72
C ILE A 227 0.85 3.53 3.98
N GLY A 228 1.64 2.84 3.18
CA GLY A 228 3.10 2.95 3.13
C GLY A 228 3.56 3.54 1.80
N LEU A 229 4.85 3.55 1.58
CA LEU A 229 5.45 3.94 0.31
C LEU A 229 5.68 2.72 -0.59
N MET A 230 5.80 2.97 -1.88
CA MET A 230 6.22 1.95 -2.84
C MET A 230 7.66 1.51 -2.53
N TYR A 231 7.90 0.22 -2.57
CA TYR A 231 9.24 -0.34 -2.39
C TYR A 231 10.09 -0.19 -3.66
N PRO A 232 11.42 -0.03 -3.54
CA PRO A 232 12.34 -0.18 -4.65
C PRO A 232 12.16 -1.51 -5.40
N SER A 233 11.90 -2.60 -4.69
CA SER A 233 11.62 -3.91 -5.30
C SER A 233 10.33 -3.90 -6.14
N ASP A 234 9.29 -3.20 -5.73
CA ASP A 234 8.05 -3.10 -6.52
C ASP A 234 8.30 -2.44 -7.87
N TYR A 235 9.14 -1.38 -7.88
CA TYR A 235 9.54 -0.70 -9.10
C TYR A 235 10.40 -1.60 -9.99
N GLY A 236 11.38 -2.28 -9.41
CA GLY A 236 12.27 -3.19 -10.15
C GLY A 236 11.49 -4.31 -10.81
N TYR A 237 10.63 -5.00 -10.10
CA TYR A 237 9.80 -6.08 -10.67
C TYR A 237 8.81 -5.59 -11.72
N ALA A 238 8.28 -4.38 -11.61
CA ALA A 238 7.37 -3.82 -12.62
C ALA A 238 8.05 -3.58 -13.97
N THR A 239 9.37 -3.33 -13.99
CA THR A 239 10.11 -3.01 -15.23
C THR A 239 10.62 -4.23 -15.98
N SER A 240 10.92 -5.33 -15.28
CA SER A 240 11.60 -6.49 -15.89
C SER A 240 10.95 -7.83 -15.58
N GLY A 241 9.97 -7.87 -14.67
CA GLY A 241 9.40 -9.13 -14.21
C GLY A 241 10.30 -9.92 -13.25
N GLY A 242 11.44 -9.34 -12.85
CA GLY A 242 12.43 -9.97 -11.97
C GLY A 242 13.78 -10.05 -12.58
#